data_44b1578fbbade8122e015d019b518379
#
_entry.id   44b1578fbbade8122e015d019b518379
#
_cell.length_a   1.000
_cell.length_b   1.000
_cell.length_c   1.000
_cell.angle_alpha   90.00
_cell.angle_beta   90.00
_cell.angle_gamma   90.00
#
_symmetry.space_group_name_H-M   'P 1'
#
loop_
_entity.id
_entity.type
_entity.pdbx_description
1 polymer ?
#
loop_
_entity_poly.entity_id
_entity_poly.type
_entity_poly.pdbx_seq_one_letter_code
_entity_poly.pdbx_strand_id
1 'polypeptide(L)'
;FCGTATTIVSGAVAERMSFRGYLLTALVLSAAIYPVFGHWAWGGFGMTGQEGWLQGLGFIDFAGSTVVHSIGGWVALAAVLIIGPRIGRFEHADSFGKSHNTPIAVFGMFLLWIGWFGFNGGSTLAMDVSVPHIMVHTLIAAAAGGMVAMMLTWTRRGAPDAVDSLNGVLAGLVAITAPAHVVGIGSSALIGGIGAIVALGAQSLLRRRQIDDAVSAVPVHLAAGIWGTLAVALLGDPDLWGTGLTRLEQLGVQALGVAVAGVYAFGLGYIVLRVINVFLPLRVSAEAEHMGLNASEHGASTAIHDLIHAMDGQRHTGDFSTRVPVEPYTEAGQIAEQYNQVLDRVRSEMTAREQTAEQLRSARDQAELANAAKSEFLANMSHELRTPLNAIIGFSEIINKEVFGPVDHPQYREYVGDIHDSGTHLLSIINDILDLSKIEADSYELNEDELRVESVLNACSRMIRTRAESGRLKLSVEIEPELPYLYADERALKQMIINLVSNAVKFTPEGGSVSLRARLEPDGRLALEVADTGVGIDRKDLAKAFEPFSQLSSDATVYKADGTGLGLPLTAALARSHQATLVVDSAPGKGTAITIRFPNERIVKRQSAA
;
A
#
# COMPACT_ATOMS: atom_id res chain seq x y z
N PHE A 1 51.13 11.70 -13.14
CA PHE A 1 50.75 10.31 -13.48
C PHE A 1 50.31 9.50 -12.24
N CYS A 2 51.08 9.49 -11.15
CA CYS A 2 50.71 8.77 -9.93
C CYS A 2 49.36 9.23 -9.35
N GLY A 3 49.11 10.53 -9.29
CA GLY A 3 47.83 11.09 -8.88
C GLY A 3 46.66 10.63 -9.77
N THR A 4 46.87 10.50 -11.08
CA THR A 4 45.88 9.98 -12.02
C THR A 4 45.53 8.52 -11.71
N ALA A 5 46.56 7.65 -11.51
CA ALA A 5 46.31 6.25 -11.16
C ALA A 5 45.51 6.12 -9.85
N THR A 6 45.75 6.98 -8.87
CA THR A 6 45.03 7.02 -7.60
C THR A 6 43.58 7.49 -7.79
N THR A 7 43.36 8.53 -8.60
CA THR A 7 42.01 9.06 -8.88
C THR A 7 41.11 8.08 -9.61
N ILE A 8 41.68 7.19 -10.45
CA ILE A 8 40.92 6.11 -11.11
C ILE A 8 40.18 5.24 -10.07
N VAL A 9 40.84 4.91 -8.98
CA VAL A 9 40.26 4.10 -7.91
C VAL A 9 39.06 4.83 -7.26
N SER A 10 39.21 6.15 -6.99
CA SER A 10 38.14 6.92 -6.34
C SER A 10 36.84 6.89 -7.14
N GLY A 11 36.94 6.97 -8.47
CA GLY A 11 35.76 6.90 -9.34
C GLY A 11 35.02 5.56 -9.26
N ALA A 12 35.78 4.45 -9.29
CA ALA A 12 35.18 3.11 -9.23
C ALA A 12 34.43 2.82 -7.92
N VAL A 13 34.95 3.33 -6.79
CA VAL A 13 34.42 3.08 -5.44
C VAL A 13 33.51 4.19 -4.91
N ALA A 14 33.19 5.17 -5.75
CA ALA A 14 32.38 6.33 -5.36
C ALA A 14 31.07 5.92 -4.68
N GLU A 15 30.59 6.80 -3.82
CA GLU A 15 29.32 6.71 -3.05
C GLU A 15 29.28 5.67 -1.93
N ARG A 16 30.34 4.83 -1.74
CA ARG A 16 30.34 3.80 -0.70
C ARG A 16 31.66 3.54 0.03
N MET A 17 32.78 4.05 -0.49
CA MET A 17 34.07 3.90 0.19
C MET A 17 34.27 5.00 1.22
N SER A 18 34.68 4.64 2.44
CA SER A 18 34.98 5.62 3.48
C SER A 18 36.19 6.50 3.09
N PHE A 19 36.17 7.77 3.47
CA PHE A 19 37.26 8.71 3.15
C PHE A 19 38.61 8.26 3.70
N ARG A 20 38.63 7.74 4.93
CA ARG A 20 39.84 7.18 5.56
C ARG A 20 40.36 5.96 4.80
N GLY A 21 39.44 5.08 4.36
CA GLY A 21 39.77 3.92 3.54
C GLY A 21 40.37 4.31 2.20
N TYR A 22 39.81 5.35 1.56
CA TYR A 22 40.37 5.90 0.33
C TYR A 22 41.76 6.52 0.52
N LEU A 23 42.01 7.30 1.59
CA LEU A 23 43.32 7.87 1.89
C LEU A 23 44.41 6.80 2.06
N LEU A 24 44.11 5.71 2.76
CA LEU A 24 45.04 4.58 2.89
C LEU A 24 45.28 3.86 1.56
N THR A 25 44.21 3.67 0.77
CA THR A 25 44.35 3.10 -0.59
C THR A 25 45.21 3.98 -1.47
N ALA A 26 45.02 5.28 -1.44
CA ALA A 26 45.79 6.27 -2.17
C ALA A 26 47.27 6.24 -1.75
N LEU A 27 47.53 6.15 -0.44
CA LEU A 27 48.89 6.04 0.09
C LEU A 27 49.59 4.77 -0.39
N VAL A 28 48.92 3.60 -0.31
CA VAL A 28 49.48 2.33 -0.77
C VAL A 28 49.77 2.34 -2.25
N LEU A 29 48.81 2.85 -3.05
CA LEU A 29 48.98 2.93 -4.51
C LEU A 29 50.14 3.85 -4.87
N SER A 30 50.23 5.04 -4.28
CA SER A 30 51.24 6.05 -4.61
C SER A 30 52.64 5.76 -4.05
N ALA A 31 52.75 5.09 -2.91
CA ALA A 31 54.01 4.83 -2.26
C ALA A 31 54.63 3.45 -2.60
N ALA A 32 53.80 2.46 -2.94
CA ALA A 32 54.26 1.08 -3.14
C ALA A 32 53.95 0.52 -4.52
N ILE A 33 52.67 0.57 -4.97
CA ILE A 33 52.25 -0.13 -6.19
C ILE A 33 52.74 0.61 -7.44
N TYR A 34 52.42 1.89 -7.53
CA TYR A 34 52.71 2.70 -8.72
C TYR A 34 54.22 2.90 -8.93
N PRO A 35 55.04 3.30 -7.91
CA PRO A 35 56.48 3.59 -8.12
C PRO A 35 57.26 2.35 -8.56
N VAL A 36 56.92 1.19 -8.02
CA VAL A 36 57.64 -0.05 -8.34
C VAL A 36 57.39 -0.46 -9.80
N PHE A 37 56.16 -0.47 -10.25
CA PHE A 37 55.86 -0.79 -11.65
C PHE A 37 56.36 0.30 -12.60
N GLY A 38 56.23 1.57 -12.19
CA GLY A 38 56.77 2.71 -12.94
C GLY A 38 58.29 2.58 -13.11
N HIS A 39 59.02 2.15 -12.09
CA HIS A 39 60.44 1.89 -12.22
C HIS A 39 60.75 0.72 -13.18
N TRP A 40 59.99 -0.36 -13.14
CA TRP A 40 60.18 -1.48 -14.07
C TRP A 40 60.00 -1.09 -15.54
N ALA A 41 59.06 -0.20 -15.84
CA ALA A 41 58.69 0.22 -17.20
C ALA A 41 59.46 1.48 -17.69
N TRP A 42 59.84 2.39 -16.76
CA TRP A 42 60.37 3.73 -17.07
C TRP A 42 61.64 4.08 -16.27
N GLY A 43 62.35 3.09 -15.68
CA GLY A 43 63.48 3.33 -14.77
C GLY A 43 64.65 4.09 -15.36
N GLY A 44 64.87 3.93 -16.68
CA GLY A 44 65.95 4.60 -17.39
C GLY A 44 65.79 6.12 -17.55
N PHE A 45 64.61 6.66 -17.31
CA PHE A 45 64.36 8.11 -17.32
C PHE A 45 64.71 8.82 -16.00
N GLY A 46 65.10 8.07 -14.97
CA GLY A 46 65.40 8.63 -13.65
C GLY A 46 66.87 9.07 -13.46
N MET A 47 67.15 9.77 -12.34
CA MET A 47 68.51 10.25 -11.99
C MET A 47 69.53 9.13 -11.81
N THR A 48 69.11 7.88 -11.66
CA THR A 48 69.98 6.73 -11.41
C THR A 48 70.59 6.12 -12.68
N GLY A 49 70.02 6.44 -13.88
CA GLY A 49 70.46 5.88 -15.14
C GLY A 49 70.30 4.36 -15.28
N GLN A 50 69.63 3.71 -14.31
CA GLN A 50 69.37 2.26 -14.33
C GLN A 50 68.05 2.00 -15.03
N GLU A 51 68.10 1.28 -16.14
CA GLU A 51 66.91 0.84 -16.86
C GLU A 51 66.10 -0.13 -16.01
N GLY A 52 64.79 0.05 -16.02
CA GLY A 52 63.89 -0.96 -15.50
C GLY A 52 63.93 -2.25 -16.30
N TRP A 53 63.72 -3.39 -15.68
CA TRP A 53 63.86 -4.69 -16.34
C TRP A 53 62.87 -4.88 -17.51
N LEU A 54 61.61 -4.36 -17.38
CA LEU A 54 60.66 -4.38 -18.51
C LEU A 54 61.09 -3.47 -19.64
N GLN A 55 61.59 -2.27 -19.33
CA GLN A 55 62.16 -1.35 -20.29
C GLN A 55 63.34 -1.99 -21.05
N GLY A 56 64.27 -2.64 -20.30
CA GLY A 56 65.40 -3.36 -20.89
C GLY A 56 65.01 -4.54 -21.79
N LEU A 57 63.78 -5.10 -21.64
CA LEU A 57 63.21 -6.08 -22.57
C LEU A 57 62.55 -5.44 -23.80
N GLY A 58 62.47 -4.12 -23.89
CA GLY A 58 61.83 -3.39 -24.98
C GLY A 58 60.35 -3.10 -24.76
N PHE A 59 59.86 -3.12 -23.49
CA PHE A 59 58.47 -2.74 -23.20
C PHE A 59 58.26 -1.24 -23.47
N ILE A 60 57.25 -0.93 -24.26
CA ILE A 60 56.89 0.42 -24.68
C ILE A 60 55.54 0.79 -24.07
N ASP A 61 55.51 1.81 -23.23
CA ASP A 61 54.32 2.48 -22.75
C ASP A 61 54.61 3.97 -22.63
N PHE A 62 54.35 4.70 -23.70
CA PHE A 62 54.87 6.07 -23.85
C PHE A 62 54.38 7.02 -22.77
N ALA A 63 53.07 7.05 -22.53
CA ALA A 63 52.49 7.95 -21.52
C ALA A 63 51.66 7.22 -20.45
N GLY A 64 51.53 5.89 -20.49
CA GLY A 64 50.99 5.12 -19.38
C GLY A 64 49.65 4.44 -19.58
N SER A 65 49.34 3.89 -20.78
CA SER A 65 48.16 3.02 -20.92
C SER A 65 48.16 1.88 -19.89
N THR A 66 49.34 1.27 -19.61
CA THR A 66 49.52 0.28 -18.54
C THR A 66 49.98 0.91 -17.26
N VAL A 67 51.10 1.67 -17.26
CA VAL A 67 51.75 2.20 -16.06
C VAL A 67 50.82 3.09 -15.24
N VAL A 68 49.92 3.83 -15.86
CA VAL A 68 49.00 4.73 -15.16
C VAL A 68 47.58 4.11 -15.14
N HIS A 69 47.03 3.87 -16.33
CA HIS A 69 45.62 3.54 -16.44
C HIS A 69 45.31 2.09 -16.06
N SER A 70 46.11 1.11 -16.53
CA SER A 70 45.86 -0.29 -16.13
C SER A 70 46.23 -0.54 -14.67
N ILE A 71 47.33 0.06 -14.13
CA ILE A 71 47.66 -0.06 -12.71
C ILE A 71 46.56 0.48 -11.84
N GLY A 72 46.06 1.72 -12.10
CA GLY A 72 44.91 2.29 -11.40
C GLY A 72 43.66 1.43 -11.56
N GLY A 73 43.39 0.94 -12.77
CA GLY A 73 42.25 0.09 -13.08
C GLY A 73 42.27 -1.28 -12.40
N TRP A 74 43.46 -1.92 -12.25
CA TRP A 74 43.58 -3.17 -11.51
C TRP A 74 43.34 -3.00 -10.00
N VAL A 75 43.86 -1.92 -9.39
CA VAL A 75 43.61 -1.62 -7.99
C VAL A 75 42.15 -1.22 -7.79
N ALA A 76 41.54 -0.49 -8.75
CA ALA A 76 40.11 -0.18 -8.73
C ALA A 76 39.25 -1.45 -8.77
N LEU A 77 39.62 -2.41 -9.65
CA LEU A 77 38.93 -3.72 -9.71
C LEU A 77 39.04 -4.47 -8.36
N ALA A 78 40.21 -4.50 -7.76
CA ALA A 78 40.42 -5.10 -6.44
C ALA A 78 39.54 -4.44 -5.38
N ALA A 79 39.48 -3.11 -5.36
CA ALA A 79 38.67 -2.34 -4.42
C ALA A 79 37.18 -2.62 -4.57
N VAL A 80 36.63 -2.57 -5.79
CA VAL A 80 35.18 -2.82 -6.01
C VAL A 80 34.77 -4.25 -5.67
N LEU A 81 35.66 -5.24 -5.87
CA LEU A 81 35.41 -6.63 -5.47
C LEU A 81 35.39 -6.82 -3.94
N ILE A 82 36.15 -6.02 -3.22
CA ILE A 82 36.23 -6.08 -1.74
C ILE A 82 35.04 -5.39 -1.10
N ILE A 83 34.68 -4.19 -1.56
CA ILE A 83 33.63 -3.39 -0.95
C ILE A 83 32.20 -3.78 -1.41
N GLY A 84 32.08 -4.47 -2.54
CA GLY A 84 30.79 -4.91 -3.11
C GLY A 84 30.00 -3.80 -3.83
N PRO A 85 28.82 -4.11 -4.32
CA PRO A 85 27.95 -3.15 -5.03
C PRO A 85 27.28 -2.17 -4.06
N ARG A 86 26.89 -0.99 -4.57
CA ARG A 86 26.03 -0.02 -3.86
C ARG A 86 24.69 -0.64 -3.52
N ILE A 87 24.10 -0.20 -2.42
CA ILE A 87 22.79 -0.69 -1.95
C ILE A 87 21.73 -0.47 -3.04
N GLY A 88 20.96 -1.52 -3.35
CA GLY A 88 19.89 -1.47 -4.37
C GLY A 88 20.36 -1.46 -5.83
N ARG A 89 21.68 -1.45 -6.12
CA ARG A 89 22.23 -1.29 -7.48
C ARG A 89 21.70 -2.31 -8.49
N PHE A 90 21.52 -3.56 -8.10
CA PHE A 90 21.08 -4.65 -8.96
C PHE A 90 19.67 -5.15 -8.64
N GLU A 91 19.00 -4.60 -7.61
CA GLU A 91 17.64 -4.93 -7.20
C GLU A 91 16.60 -4.15 -8.01
N HIS A 92 16.92 -2.90 -8.38
CA HIS A 92 16.05 -2.00 -9.12
C HIS A 92 16.74 -1.50 -10.39
N ALA A 93 16.82 -2.36 -11.41
CA ALA A 93 17.58 -2.11 -12.64
C ALA A 93 17.18 -0.81 -13.39
N ASP A 94 15.91 -0.39 -13.28
CA ASP A 94 15.39 0.78 -14.01
C ASP A 94 15.65 2.12 -13.31
N SER A 95 15.90 2.12 -12.01
CA SER A 95 16.14 3.35 -11.23
C SER A 95 17.63 3.66 -11.02
N PHE A 96 18.47 2.65 -11.01
CA PHE A 96 19.91 2.79 -10.91
C PHE A 96 20.55 2.86 -12.31
N GLY A 97 21.14 3.97 -12.68
CA GLY A 97 21.94 4.07 -13.90
C GLY A 97 21.76 5.35 -14.70
N LYS A 98 20.92 6.25 -14.25
CA LYS A 98 20.86 7.61 -14.80
C LYS A 98 21.89 8.49 -14.08
N SER A 99 22.76 9.15 -14.85
CA SER A 99 23.61 10.21 -14.32
C SER A 99 22.72 11.30 -13.70
N HIS A 100 23.03 11.72 -12.46
CA HIS A 100 22.27 12.80 -11.80
C HIS A 100 22.53 14.16 -12.46
N ASN A 101 23.69 14.33 -13.11
CA ASN A 101 24.03 15.58 -13.82
C ASN A 101 24.90 15.29 -15.06
N THR A 102 24.28 14.95 -16.16
CA THR A 102 24.95 14.69 -17.44
C THR A 102 25.74 15.91 -17.96
N PRO A 103 25.24 17.16 -17.89
CA PRO A 103 26.01 18.35 -18.31
C PRO A 103 27.35 18.50 -17.58
N ILE A 104 27.39 18.29 -16.27
CA ILE A 104 28.66 18.33 -15.50
C ILE A 104 29.60 17.19 -15.89
N ALA A 105 29.08 16.00 -16.17
CA ALA A 105 29.90 14.88 -16.65
C ALA A 105 30.51 15.19 -18.03
N VAL A 106 29.74 15.78 -18.95
CA VAL A 106 30.24 16.26 -20.25
C VAL A 106 31.36 17.30 -20.06
N PHE A 107 31.13 18.29 -19.20
CA PHE A 107 32.13 19.32 -18.91
C PHE A 107 33.42 18.70 -18.31
N GLY A 108 33.30 17.78 -17.38
CA GLY A 108 34.42 17.03 -16.81
C GLY A 108 35.21 16.26 -17.85
N MET A 109 34.54 15.59 -18.78
CA MET A 109 35.17 14.90 -19.90
C MET A 109 35.98 15.86 -20.79
N PHE A 110 35.44 17.03 -21.14
CA PHE A 110 36.19 18.02 -21.92
C PHE A 110 37.42 18.54 -21.18
N LEU A 111 37.35 18.75 -19.88
CA LEU A 111 38.51 19.15 -19.06
C LEU A 111 39.59 18.05 -19.07
N LEU A 112 39.21 16.78 -18.94
CA LEU A 112 40.12 15.63 -19.06
C LEU A 112 40.72 15.56 -20.46
N TRP A 113 39.95 15.78 -21.52
CA TRP A 113 40.44 15.75 -22.91
C TRP A 113 41.49 16.83 -23.14
N ILE A 114 41.22 18.07 -22.72
CA ILE A 114 42.19 19.17 -22.79
C ILE A 114 43.47 18.84 -22.00
N GLY A 115 43.31 18.30 -20.77
CA GLY A 115 44.42 17.86 -19.95
C GLY A 115 45.25 16.74 -20.60
N TRP A 116 44.61 15.88 -21.43
CA TRP A 116 45.29 14.77 -22.10
C TRP A 116 46.27 15.20 -23.20
N PHE A 117 46.07 16.36 -23.79
CA PHE A 117 47.12 16.93 -24.66
C PHE A 117 48.41 17.19 -23.94
N GLY A 118 48.33 17.73 -22.73
CA GLY A 118 49.49 17.86 -21.82
C GLY A 118 49.99 16.51 -21.31
N PHE A 119 49.09 15.57 -21.03
CA PHE A 119 49.45 14.24 -20.53
C PHE A 119 50.29 13.47 -21.56
N ASN A 120 49.84 13.37 -22.82
CA ASN A 120 50.55 12.68 -23.87
C ASN A 120 51.69 13.55 -24.49
N GLY A 121 51.41 14.81 -24.82
CA GLY A 121 52.41 15.70 -25.38
C GLY A 121 53.57 16.00 -24.43
N GLY A 122 53.30 16.13 -23.11
CA GLY A 122 54.33 16.34 -22.11
C GLY A 122 55.17 15.11 -21.81
N SER A 123 54.75 13.91 -22.25
CA SER A 123 55.51 12.68 -22.04
C SER A 123 56.75 12.58 -22.95
N THR A 124 56.94 13.49 -23.90
CA THR A 124 58.20 13.67 -24.64
C THR A 124 59.31 14.20 -23.73
N LEU A 125 58.96 14.80 -22.58
CA LEU A 125 59.88 15.46 -21.66
C LEU A 125 60.68 16.61 -22.31
N ALA A 126 60.38 16.96 -23.53
CA ALA A 126 60.99 18.04 -24.32
C ALA A 126 59.96 18.66 -25.26
N MET A 127 60.11 19.89 -25.63
CA MET A 127 59.29 20.57 -26.62
C MET A 127 59.91 20.43 -27.97
N ASP A 128 59.55 19.38 -28.69
CA ASP A 128 60.12 19.05 -30.01
C ASP A 128 59.00 18.90 -31.09
N VAL A 129 59.40 18.57 -32.32
CA VAL A 129 58.49 18.46 -33.47
C VAL A 129 57.52 17.28 -33.37
N SER A 130 57.72 16.34 -32.47
CA SER A 130 56.84 15.19 -32.24
C SER A 130 55.57 15.57 -31.44
N VAL A 131 55.67 16.59 -30.60
CA VAL A 131 54.55 17.00 -29.73
C VAL A 131 53.27 17.30 -30.50
N PRO A 132 53.27 18.11 -31.57
CA PRO A 132 52.04 18.36 -32.34
C PRO A 132 51.43 17.07 -32.94
N HIS A 133 52.27 16.11 -33.41
CA HIS A 133 51.78 14.84 -33.95
C HIS A 133 51.09 14.00 -32.87
N ILE A 134 51.72 13.90 -31.68
CA ILE A 134 51.17 13.19 -30.53
C ILE A 134 49.79 13.81 -30.13
N MET A 135 49.68 15.13 -30.12
CA MET A 135 48.43 15.84 -29.84
C MET A 135 47.35 15.51 -30.89
N VAL A 136 47.71 15.47 -32.17
CA VAL A 136 46.78 15.10 -33.23
C VAL A 136 46.35 13.64 -33.10
N HIS A 137 47.26 12.71 -32.83
CA HIS A 137 46.93 11.30 -32.60
C HIS A 137 45.98 11.14 -31.40
N THR A 138 46.21 11.88 -30.35
CA THR A 138 45.39 11.92 -29.13
C THR A 138 43.96 12.43 -29.46
N LEU A 139 43.86 13.52 -30.23
CA LEU A 139 42.59 14.09 -30.65
C LEU A 139 41.73 13.08 -31.49
N ILE A 140 42.40 12.47 -32.48
CA ILE A 140 41.72 11.54 -33.40
C ILE A 140 41.24 10.28 -32.69
N ALA A 141 42.05 9.72 -31.80
CA ALA A 141 41.68 8.53 -31.04
C ALA A 141 40.49 8.82 -30.09
N ALA A 142 40.49 9.98 -29.44
CA ALA A 142 39.38 10.41 -28.58
C ALA A 142 38.08 10.55 -29.38
N ALA A 143 38.14 11.28 -30.51
CA ALA A 143 36.98 11.49 -31.39
C ALA A 143 36.43 10.17 -31.96
N ALA A 144 37.31 9.28 -32.44
CA ALA A 144 36.93 7.98 -32.97
C ALA A 144 36.30 7.09 -31.89
N GLY A 145 36.86 7.08 -30.68
CA GLY A 145 36.29 6.36 -29.53
C GLY A 145 34.88 6.83 -29.17
N GLY A 146 34.66 8.13 -29.09
CA GLY A 146 33.33 8.71 -28.83
C GLY A 146 32.32 8.40 -29.93
N MET A 147 32.73 8.54 -31.22
CA MET A 147 31.86 8.21 -32.37
C MET A 147 31.47 6.74 -32.39
N VAL A 148 32.40 5.82 -32.18
CA VAL A 148 32.14 4.37 -32.16
C VAL A 148 31.24 4.00 -30.99
N ALA A 149 31.46 4.52 -29.81
CA ALA A 149 30.59 4.28 -28.68
C ALA A 149 29.15 4.80 -28.90
N MET A 150 29.03 6.01 -29.45
CA MET A 150 27.74 6.59 -29.84
C MET A 150 26.99 5.71 -30.86
N MET A 151 27.67 5.28 -31.92
CA MET A 151 27.08 4.42 -32.95
C MET A 151 26.67 3.05 -32.40
N LEU A 152 27.50 2.43 -31.55
CA LEU A 152 27.18 1.14 -30.93
C LEU A 152 25.97 1.22 -30.00
N THR A 153 25.86 2.27 -29.22
CA THR A 153 24.70 2.45 -28.34
C THR A 153 23.45 2.77 -29.14
N TRP A 154 23.56 3.61 -30.16
CA TRP A 154 22.46 3.94 -31.05
C TRP A 154 21.90 2.70 -31.77
N THR A 155 22.74 1.89 -32.35
CA THR A 155 22.30 0.67 -33.05
C THR A 155 21.72 -0.39 -32.12
N ARG A 156 22.16 -0.46 -30.86
CA ARG A 156 21.67 -1.47 -29.88
C ARG A 156 20.45 -1.04 -29.12
N ARG A 157 20.29 0.25 -28.85
CA ARG A 157 19.23 0.79 -27.96
C ARG A 157 18.24 1.72 -28.69
N GLY A 158 18.44 1.99 -29.98
CA GLY A 158 17.60 2.89 -30.76
C GLY A 158 17.87 4.39 -30.52
N ALA A 159 18.71 4.74 -29.55
CA ALA A 159 19.15 6.10 -29.26
C ALA A 159 20.59 6.11 -28.76
N PRO A 160 21.37 7.19 -29.04
CA PRO A 160 22.71 7.34 -28.50
C PRO A 160 22.66 7.56 -26.99
N ASP A 161 23.57 6.92 -26.25
CA ASP A 161 23.72 7.12 -24.82
C ASP A 161 24.86 8.11 -24.55
N ALA A 162 24.56 9.20 -23.84
CA ALA A 162 25.54 10.27 -23.58
C ALA A 162 26.71 9.75 -22.71
N VAL A 163 26.44 9.02 -21.64
CA VAL A 163 27.46 8.54 -20.71
C VAL A 163 28.35 7.50 -21.37
N ASP A 164 27.80 6.56 -22.10
CA ASP A 164 28.56 5.56 -22.85
C ASP A 164 29.42 6.24 -23.95
N SER A 165 28.92 7.32 -24.58
CA SER A 165 29.70 8.12 -25.54
C SER A 165 30.88 8.84 -24.89
N LEU A 166 30.69 9.43 -23.70
CA LEU A 166 31.77 10.03 -22.90
C LEU A 166 32.83 8.99 -22.52
N ASN A 167 32.40 7.82 -22.08
CA ASN A 167 33.30 6.71 -21.74
C ASN A 167 34.06 6.23 -22.98
N GLY A 168 33.44 6.28 -24.16
CA GLY A 168 34.10 5.98 -25.43
C GLY A 168 35.22 6.98 -25.77
N VAL A 169 35.01 8.29 -25.56
CA VAL A 169 36.05 9.31 -25.71
C VAL A 169 37.22 9.01 -24.78
N LEU A 170 36.94 8.77 -23.48
CA LEU A 170 37.98 8.48 -22.48
C LEU A 170 38.71 7.17 -22.79
N ALA A 171 38.00 6.12 -23.25
CA ALA A 171 38.62 4.86 -23.64
C ALA A 171 39.56 5.03 -24.85
N GLY A 172 39.18 5.89 -25.82
CA GLY A 172 40.05 6.28 -26.93
C GLY A 172 41.32 7.00 -26.47
N LEU A 173 41.20 7.94 -25.52
CA LEU A 173 42.30 8.64 -24.90
C LEU A 173 43.25 7.67 -24.17
N VAL A 174 42.72 6.77 -23.36
CA VAL A 174 43.48 5.76 -22.64
C VAL A 174 44.22 4.82 -23.59
N ALA A 175 43.55 4.36 -24.65
CA ALA A 175 44.09 3.42 -25.60
C ALA A 175 45.27 4.01 -26.40
N ILE A 176 45.20 5.29 -26.78
CA ILE A 176 46.24 5.95 -27.56
C ILE A 176 47.47 6.31 -26.72
N THR A 177 47.36 6.33 -25.41
CA THR A 177 48.37 6.83 -24.50
C THR A 177 49.69 6.07 -24.58
N ALA A 178 49.70 4.74 -24.78
CA ALA A 178 50.94 3.96 -24.98
C ALA A 178 51.55 4.14 -26.39
N PRO A 179 50.78 4.06 -27.50
CA PRO A 179 51.34 4.11 -28.83
C PRO A 179 51.40 5.51 -29.46
N ALA A 180 51.02 6.59 -28.78
CA ALA A 180 50.81 7.91 -29.37
C ALA A 180 52.00 8.45 -30.19
N HIS A 181 53.25 8.06 -29.88
CA HIS A 181 54.47 8.50 -30.53
C HIS A 181 54.91 7.60 -31.72
N VAL A 182 54.33 6.38 -31.82
CA VAL A 182 54.73 5.37 -32.82
C VAL A 182 53.64 5.00 -33.80
N VAL A 183 52.55 5.79 -33.88
CA VAL A 183 51.41 5.50 -34.76
C VAL A 183 51.14 6.64 -35.74
N GLY A 184 50.46 6.33 -36.83
CA GLY A 184 49.94 7.34 -37.75
C GLY A 184 48.47 7.65 -37.46
N ILE A 185 47.91 8.62 -38.21
CA ILE A 185 46.53 9.12 -38.09
C ILE A 185 45.49 8.00 -38.21
N GLY A 186 45.62 7.12 -39.20
CA GLY A 186 44.67 6.01 -39.44
C GLY A 186 44.67 4.99 -38.30
N SER A 187 45.91 4.61 -37.83
CA SER A 187 46.08 3.73 -36.66
C SER A 187 45.49 4.35 -35.41
N SER A 188 45.63 5.66 -35.19
CA SER A 188 45.08 6.37 -34.04
C SER A 188 43.55 6.28 -34.00
N ALA A 189 42.88 6.43 -35.14
CA ALA A 189 41.43 6.28 -35.21
C ALA A 189 40.99 4.84 -34.92
N LEU A 190 41.69 3.84 -35.43
CA LEU A 190 41.42 2.42 -35.15
C LEU A 190 41.64 2.10 -33.65
N ILE A 191 42.74 2.57 -33.08
CA ILE A 191 43.08 2.36 -31.67
C ILE A 191 41.98 2.93 -30.77
N GLY A 192 41.53 4.16 -31.02
CA GLY A 192 40.48 4.80 -30.26
C GLY A 192 39.12 4.10 -30.39
N GLY A 193 38.73 3.77 -31.63
CA GLY A 193 37.47 3.07 -31.90
C GLY A 193 37.39 1.67 -31.27
N ILE A 194 38.46 0.86 -31.42
CA ILE A 194 38.54 -0.46 -30.76
C ILE A 194 38.59 -0.31 -29.24
N GLY A 195 39.30 0.70 -28.71
CA GLY A 195 39.34 1.00 -27.29
C GLY A 195 37.92 1.22 -26.70
N ALA A 196 37.06 1.94 -27.41
CA ALA A 196 35.67 2.12 -27.03
C ALA A 196 34.87 0.79 -27.08
N ILE A 197 35.05 -0.05 -28.08
CA ILE A 197 34.42 -1.38 -28.17
C ILE A 197 34.82 -2.26 -26.96
N VAL A 198 36.10 -2.30 -26.66
CA VAL A 198 36.67 -3.10 -25.56
C VAL A 198 36.13 -2.59 -24.20
N ALA A 199 36.09 -1.27 -24.01
CA ALA A 199 35.57 -0.68 -22.80
C ALA A 199 34.07 -0.98 -22.61
N LEU A 200 33.22 -0.80 -23.64
CA LEU A 200 31.80 -1.11 -23.56
C LEU A 200 31.53 -2.61 -23.36
N GLY A 201 32.38 -3.46 -23.96
CA GLY A 201 32.36 -4.91 -23.74
C GLY A 201 32.67 -5.28 -22.28
N ALA A 202 33.74 -4.70 -21.74
CA ALA A 202 34.14 -4.88 -20.33
C ALA A 202 33.05 -4.35 -19.36
N GLN A 203 32.46 -3.18 -19.62
CA GLN A 203 31.35 -2.63 -18.86
C GLN A 203 30.14 -3.60 -18.83
N SER A 204 29.80 -4.18 -19.99
CA SER A 204 28.72 -5.18 -20.09
C SER A 204 29.05 -6.44 -19.28
N LEU A 205 30.31 -6.88 -19.31
CA LEU A 205 30.79 -8.04 -18.54
C LEU A 205 30.69 -7.80 -17.04
N LEU A 206 31.15 -6.64 -16.54
CA LEU A 206 31.06 -6.29 -15.11
C LEU A 206 29.59 -6.25 -14.66
N ARG A 207 28.71 -5.62 -15.42
CA ARG A 207 27.26 -5.61 -15.13
C ARG A 207 26.67 -7.02 -15.03
N ARG A 208 27.00 -7.91 -15.98
CA ARG A 208 26.54 -9.31 -15.95
C ARG A 208 27.05 -10.10 -14.75
N ARG A 209 28.23 -9.74 -14.23
CA ARG A 209 28.83 -10.34 -13.05
C ARG A 209 28.43 -9.64 -11.75
N GLN A 210 27.50 -8.66 -11.84
CA GLN A 210 27.05 -7.84 -10.70
C GLN A 210 28.20 -7.14 -9.96
N ILE A 211 29.24 -6.73 -10.71
CA ILE A 211 30.34 -5.91 -10.20
C ILE A 211 29.97 -4.45 -10.47
N ASP A 212 29.82 -3.66 -9.39
CA ASP A 212 29.41 -2.27 -9.48
C ASP A 212 30.64 -1.35 -9.53
N ASP A 213 30.89 -0.79 -10.67
CA ASP A 213 31.82 0.30 -10.90
C ASP A 213 31.02 1.57 -11.17
N ALA A 214 31.10 2.53 -10.27
CA ALA A 214 30.19 3.67 -10.26
C ALA A 214 30.25 4.54 -11.52
N VAL A 215 31.45 4.71 -12.09
CA VAL A 215 31.69 5.58 -13.26
C VAL A 215 32.30 4.84 -14.45
N SER A 216 32.32 3.52 -14.43
CA SER A 216 32.97 2.68 -15.46
C SER A 216 34.49 2.91 -15.56
N ALA A 217 35.15 3.21 -14.44
CA ALA A 217 36.60 3.44 -14.40
C ALA A 217 37.40 2.20 -14.80
N VAL A 218 37.00 1.01 -14.35
CA VAL A 218 37.67 -0.26 -14.70
C VAL A 218 37.56 -0.54 -16.21
N PRO A 219 36.38 -0.50 -16.85
CA PRO A 219 36.28 -0.65 -18.31
C PRO A 219 37.14 0.34 -19.09
N VAL A 220 37.07 1.60 -18.74
CA VAL A 220 37.76 2.68 -19.44
C VAL A 220 39.27 2.61 -19.26
N HIS A 221 39.75 2.44 -18.03
CA HIS A 221 41.18 2.54 -17.75
C HIS A 221 41.89 1.18 -17.84
N LEU A 222 41.31 0.12 -17.31
CA LEU A 222 41.92 -1.20 -17.36
C LEU A 222 41.81 -1.85 -18.74
N ALA A 223 40.57 -2.01 -19.25
CA ALA A 223 40.37 -2.77 -20.49
C ALA A 223 40.91 -2.02 -21.72
N ALA A 224 40.63 -0.71 -21.84
CA ALA A 224 41.18 0.09 -22.91
C ALA A 224 42.71 0.33 -22.75
N GLY A 225 43.25 0.34 -21.52
CA GLY A 225 44.67 0.43 -21.27
C GLY A 225 45.43 -0.83 -21.74
N ILE A 226 44.89 -2.02 -21.43
CA ILE A 226 45.44 -3.30 -21.95
C ILE A 226 45.45 -3.27 -23.50
N TRP A 227 44.35 -2.87 -24.10
CA TRP A 227 44.25 -2.75 -25.54
C TRP A 227 45.30 -1.76 -26.11
N GLY A 228 45.42 -0.57 -25.53
CA GLY A 228 46.37 0.45 -25.98
C GLY A 228 47.80 -0.02 -25.93
N THR A 229 48.20 -0.74 -24.89
CA THR A 229 49.54 -1.30 -24.74
C THR A 229 49.82 -2.38 -25.80
N LEU A 230 48.84 -3.26 -26.07
CA LEU A 230 49.00 -4.27 -27.14
C LEU A 230 48.97 -3.61 -28.53
N ALA A 231 48.27 -2.51 -28.72
CA ALA A 231 48.20 -1.76 -29.97
C ALA A 231 49.54 -1.17 -30.38
N VAL A 232 50.47 -0.95 -29.49
CA VAL A 232 51.88 -0.59 -29.82
C VAL A 232 52.44 -1.58 -30.85
N ALA A 233 52.37 -2.87 -30.55
CA ALA A 233 52.90 -3.90 -31.43
C ALA A 233 52.02 -4.17 -32.64
N LEU A 234 50.68 -4.07 -32.50
CA LEU A 234 49.73 -4.43 -33.56
C LEU A 234 49.61 -3.34 -34.62
N LEU A 235 49.62 -2.06 -34.24
CA LEU A 235 49.31 -0.92 -35.11
C LEU A 235 50.39 0.16 -35.13
N GLY A 236 51.40 0.04 -34.29
CA GLY A 236 52.57 0.92 -34.29
C GLY A 236 53.53 0.68 -35.46
N ASP A 237 54.35 1.67 -35.79
CA ASP A 237 55.38 1.62 -36.78
C ASP A 237 56.67 1.02 -36.18
N PRO A 238 57.13 -0.15 -36.68
CA PRO A 238 58.36 -0.80 -36.18
C PRO A 238 59.63 0.09 -36.22
N ASP A 239 59.70 0.95 -37.22
CA ASP A 239 60.85 1.84 -37.40
C ASP A 239 60.93 2.92 -36.31
N LEU A 240 59.83 3.19 -35.60
CA LEU A 240 59.74 4.18 -34.53
C LEU A 240 59.89 3.57 -33.13
N TRP A 241 59.90 2.24 -32.98
CA TRP A 241 60.01 1.61 -31.65
C TRP A 241 61.37 1.78 -30.99
N GLY A 242 62.44 1.76 -31.80
CA GLY A 242 63.82 1.85 -31.27
C GLY A 242 64.27 0.60 -30.52
N THR A 243 63.50 -0.47 -30.45
CA THR A 243 63.79 -1.71 -29.71
C THR A 243 64.56 -2.75 -30.49
N GLY A 244 64.50 -2.67 -31.84
CA GLY A 244 65.09 -3.69 -32.72
C GLY A 244 64.31 -5.02 -32.75
N LEU A 245 63.18 -5.13 -32.06
CA LEU A 245 62.36 -6.33 -32.01
C LEU A 245 61.48 -6.45 -33.24
N THR A 246 61.21 -7.68 -33.66
CA THR A 246 60.17 -7.96 -34.63
C THR A 246 58.78 -7.67 -34.05
N ARG A 247 57.76 -7.51 -34.90
CA ARG A 247 56.39 -7.23 -34.48
C ARG A 247 55.85 -8.29 -33.51
N LEU A 248 56.17 -9.57 -33.69
CA LEU A 248 55.73 -10.65 -32.81
C LEU A 248 56.45 -10.63 -31.46
N GLU A 249 57.78 -10.37 -31.49
CA GLU A 249 58.56 -10.23 -30.25
C GLU A 249 58.09 -9.01 -29.43
N GLN A 250 57.83 -7.88 -30.12
CA GLN A 250 57.29 -6.70 -29.48
C GLN A 250 55.91 -7.00 -28.87
N LEU A 251 55.03 -7.73 -29.57
CA LEU A 251 53.73 -8.15 -29.00
C LEU A 251 53.92 -9.03 -27.76
N GLY A 252 54.88 -9.94 -27.78
CA GLY A 252 55.22 -10.79 -26.65
C GLY A 252 55.66 -9.96 -25.42
N VAL A 253 56.50 -8.96 -25.62
CA VAL A 253 56.97 -8.06 -24.56
C VAL A 253 55.81 -7.18 -24.02
N GLN A 254 55.00 -6.65 -24.91
CA GLN A 254 53.80 -5.88 -24.49
C GLN A 254 52.84 -6.75 -23.68
N ALA A 255 52.55 -7.96 -24.14
CA ALA A 255 51.68 -8.91 -23.42
C ALA A 255 52.27 -9.30 -22.04
N LEU A 256 53.61 -9.51 -21.98
CA LEU A 256 54.29 -9.76 -20.71
C LEU A 256 54.11 -8.59 -19.75
N GLY A 257 54.36 -7.36 -20.19
CA GLY A 257 54.19 -6.16 -19.36
C GLY A 257 52.78 -5.99 -18.82
N VAL A 258 51.74 -6.21 -19.69
CA VAL A 258 50.33 -6.22 -19.31
C VAL A 258 50.03 -7.30 -18.24
N ALA A 259 50.55 -8.54 -18.45
CA ALA A 259 50.33 -9.65 -17.53
C ALA A 259 51.00 -9.38 -16.16
N VAL A 260 52.26 -8.88 -16.17
CA VAL A 260 52.96 -8.49 -14.95
C VAL A 260 52.23 -7.37 -14.21
N ALA A 261 51.75 -6.35 -14.91
CA ALA A 261 50.94 -5.29 -14.32
C ALA A 261 49.69 -5.86 -13.63
N GLY A 262 49.01 -6.80 -14.28
CA GLY A 262 47.83 -7.47 -13.72
C GLY A 262 48.14 -8.27 -12.47
N VAL A 263 49.12 -9.15 -12.53
CA VAL A 263 49.51 -9.98 -11.36
C VAL A 263 49.99 -9.12 -10.21
N TYR A 264 50.84 -8.13 -10.50
CA TYR A 264 51.41 -7.26 -9.47
C TYR A 264 50.35 -6.30 -8.88
N ALA A 265 49.73 -5.48 -9.70
CA ALA A 265 48.85 -4.43 -9.19
C ALA A 265 47.53 -4.98 -8.62
N PHE A 266 46.90 -5.96 -9.31
CA PHE A 266 45.72 -6.61 -8.76
C PHE A 266 46.05 -7.49 -7.55
N GLY A 267 47.06 -8.36 -7.66
CA GLY A 267 47.43 -9.28 -6.58
C GLY A 267 47.83 -8.56 -5.30
N LEU A 268 48.82 -7.65 -5.39
CA LEU A 268 49.27 -6.86 -4.23
C LEU A 268 48.14 -5.93 -3.75
N GLY A 269 47.45 -5.23 -4.65
CA GLY A 269 46.34 -4.35 -4.33
C GLY A 269 45.23 -5.10 -3.59
N TYR A 270 44.81 -6.27 -4.08
CA TYR A 270 43.79 -7.07 -3.43
C TYR A 270 44.19 -7.54 -2.03
N ILE A 271 45.42 -8.04 -1.87
CA ILE A 271 45.95 -8.50 -0.57
C ILE A 271 45.99 -7.33 0.42
N VAL A 272 46.58 -6.22 0.03
CA VAL A 272 46.75 -5.06 0.93
C VAL A 272 45.40 -4.44 1.30
N LEU A 273 44.50 -4.27 0.34
CA LEU A 273 43.15 -3.73 0.61
C LEU A 273 42.33 -4.69 1.49
N ARG A 274 42.46 -6.01 1.33
CA ARG A 274 41.83 -6.98 2.25
C ARG A 274 42.40 -6.86 3.67
N VAL A 275 43.71 -6.68 3.82
CA VAL A 275 44.33 -6.47 5.13
C VAL A 275 43.82 -5.16 5.74
N ILE A 276 43.81 -4.07 4.98
CA ILE A 276 43.30 -2.78 5.47
C ILE A 276 41.82 -2.95 5.92
N ASN A 277 41.00 -3.62 5.12
CA ASN A 277 39.60 -3.80 5.41
C ASN A 277 39.30 -4.59 6.70
N VAL A 278 40.25 -5.39 7.19
CA VAL A 278 40.14 -6.09 8.49
C VAL A 278 40.28 -5.11 9.66
N PHE A 279 41.21 -4.15 9.56
CA PHE A 279 41.50 -3.20 10.64
C PHE A 279 40.67 -1.90 10.52
N LEU A 280 40.36 -1.49 9.29
CA LEU A 280 39.57 -0.31 8.97
C LEU A 280 38.58 -0.67 7.86
N PRO A 281 37.29 -0.76 8.16
CA PRO A 281 36.27 -1.03 7.12
C PRO A 281 36.38 -0.02 5.98
N LEU A 282 36.63 -0.54 4.76
CA LEU A 282 36.73 0.32 3.57
C LEU A 282 35.37 0.87 3.14
N ARG A 283 34.27 0.16 3.44
CA ARG A 283 32.91 0.60 3.13
C ARG A 283 32.30 1.31 4.34
N VAL A 284 31.56 2.37 4.08
CA VAL A 284 30.75 3.08 5.10
C VAL A 284 29.57 2.21 5.55
N SER A 285 28.90 2.59 6.65
CA SER A 285 27.66 1.94 7.08
C SER A 285 26.53 2.13 6.06
N ALA A 286 25.52 1.27 6.10
CA ALA A 286 24.35 1.39 5.21
C ALA A 286 23.63 2.73 5.39
N GLU A 287 23.54 3.23 6.63
CA GLU A 287 22.95 4.53 6.94
C GLU A 287 23.73 5.69 6.31
N ALA A 288 25.08 5.64 6.42
CA ALA A 288 25.96 6.66 5.81
C ALA A 288 25.90 6.62 4.28
N GLU A 289 25.79 5.42 3.68
CA GLU A 289 25.62 5.27 2.23
C GLU A 289 24.26 5.85 1.76
N HIS A 290 23.18 5.61 2.50
CA HIS A 290 21.88 6.20 2.22
C HIS A 290 21.85 7.73 2.42
N MET A 291 22.51 8.21 3.45
CA MET A 291 22.66 9.64 3.72
C MET A 291 23.50 10.36 2.65
N GLY A 292 24.41 9.63 2.00
CA GLY A 292 25.37 10.17 1.05
C GLY A 292 26.68 10.59 1.72
N LEU A 293 27.81 10.31 1.06
CA LEU A 293 29.15 10.53 1.63
C LEU A 293 29.47 12.01 1.91
N ASN A 294 28.94 12.93 1.13
CA ASN A 294 29.13 14.36 1.37
C ASN A 294 28.60 14.79 2.74
N ALA A 295 27.41 14.31 3.11
CA ALA A 295 26.82 14.60 4.40
C ALA A 295 27.47 13.78 5.53
N SER A 296 27.60 12.46 5.35
CA SER A 296 28.03 11.55 6.41
C SER A 296 29.54 11.63 6.73
N GLU A 297 30.41 11.90 5.74
CA GLU A 297 31.87 11.94 5.92
C GLU A 297 32.40 13.37 6.02
N HIS A 298 31.73 14.36 5.43
CA HIS A 298 32.22 15.73 5.33
C HIS A 298 31.33 16.79 5.98
N GLY A 299 30.14 16.40 6.46
CA GLY A 299 29.17 17.33 7.04
C GLY A 299 28.63 18.36 6.04
N ALA A 300 28.81 18.11 4.74
CA ALA A 300 28.34 19.01 3.68
C ALA A 300 26.94 18.60 3.26
N SER A 301 25.93 19.39 3.62
CA SER A 301 24.56 19.22 3.14
C SER A 301 24.29 20.07 1.90
N THR A 302 23.33 19.62 1.10
CA THR A 302 22.77 20.42 0.01
C THR A 302 21.31 20.75 0.33
N ALA A 303 20.79 21.83 -0.23
CA ALA A 303 19.39 22.22 -0.05
C ALA A 303 18.40 21.08 -0.32
N ILE A 304 18.69 20.24 -1.32
CA ILE A 304 17.88 19.05 -1.64
C ILE A 304 17.99 17.99 -0.52
N HIS A 305 19.17 17.79 0.01
CA HIS A 305 19.38 16.82 1.10
C HIS A 305 18.62 17.24 2.36
N ASP A 306 18.74 18.51 2.75
CA ASP A 306 18.05 19.07 3.92
C ASP A 306 16.54 19.01 3.76
N LEU A 307 16.04 19.27 2.55
CA LEU A 307 14.63 19.15 2.21
C LEU A 307 14.15 17.69 2.36
N ILE A 308 14.85 16.74 1.77
CA ILE A 308 14.51 15.31 1.86
C ILE A 308 14.51 14.83 3.31
N HIS A 309 15.52 15.25 4.09
CA HIS A 309 15.65 14.86 5.50
C HIS A 309 14.50 15.42 6.35
N ALA A 310 14.12 16.67 6.10
CA ALA A 310 12.97 17.29 6.77
C ALA A 310 11.65 16.58 6.41
N MET A 311 11.45 16.24 5.12
CA MET A 311 10.28 15.51 4.66
C MET A 311 10.21 14.09 5.24
N ASP A 312 11.34 13.38 5.32
CA ASP A 312 11.41 12.03 5.89
C ASP A 312 11.14 12.05 7.40
N GLY A 313 11.66 13.04 8.10
CA GLY A 313 11.35 13.28 9.52
C GLY A 313 9.85 13.45 9.75
N GLN A 314 9.18 14.26 8.96
CA GLN A 314 7.74 14.47 9.03
C GLN A 314 6.94 13.19 8.70
N ARG A 315 7.39 12.40 7.74
CA ARG A 315 6.79 11.12 7.40
C ARG A 315 6.83 10.13 8.56
N HIS A 316 7.95 10.06 9.28
CA HIS A 316 8.12 9.15 10.40
C HIS A 316 7.42 9.59 11.68
N THR A 317 7.42 10.88 11.97
CA THR A 317 6.80 11.43 13.19
C THR A 317 5.30 11.70 13.02
N GLY A 318 4.81 11.86 11.79
CA GLY A 318 3.45 12.34 11.53
C GLY A 318 3.23 13.80 11.93
N ASP A 319 4.30 14.51 12.30
CA ASP A 319 4.25 15.93 12.67
C ASP A 319 4.37 16.83 11.45
N PHE A 320 3.24 17.29 10.96
CA PHE A 320 3.14 18.26 9.87
C PHE A 320 3.06 19.71 10.35
N SER A 321 3.37 19.97 11.62
CA SER A 321 3.28 21.33 12.20
C SER A 321 4.40 22.27 11.74
N THR A 322 5.55 21.71 11.39
CA THR A 322 6.75 22.46 11.00
C THR A 322 6.85 22.57 9.48
N ARG A 323 7.20 23.75 8.96
CA ARG A 323 7.51 23.93 7.54
C ARG A 323 8.92 23.43 7.24
N VAL A 324 9.13 22.89 6.05
CA VAL A 324 10.48 22.58 5.58
C VAL A 324 11.22 23.85 5.18
N PRO A 325 12.56 23.91 5.34
CA PRO A 325 13.35 25.07 5.00
C PRO A 325 13.30 25.36 3.49
N VAL A 326 13.15 26.64 3.13
CA VAL A 326 13.11 27.10 1.75
C VAL A 326 14.41 27.85 1.46
N GLU A 327 15.19 27.35 0.50
CA GLU A 327 16.39 28.05 0.03
C GLU A 327 16.04 28.91 -1.21
N PRO A 328 16.11 30.24 -1.12
CA PRO A 328 15.70 31.12 -2.18
C PRO A 328 16.49 30.90 -3.48
N TYR A 329 15.83 31.04 -4.62
CA TYR A 329 16.42 30.99 -5.96
C TYR A 329 17.00 29.63 -6.38
N THR A 330 16.69 28.53 -5.66
CA THR A 330 17.08 27.17 -6.01
C THR A 330 15.86 26.33 -6.44
N GLU A 331 16.09 25.27 -7.22
CA GLU A 331 15.04 24.28 -7.55
C GLU A 331 14.50 23.58 -6.29
N ALA A 332 15.40 23.28 -5.34
CA ALA A 332 15.03 22.72 -4.04
C ALA A 332 14.09 23.65 -3.27
N GLY A 333 14.36 24.96 -3.29
CA GLY A 333 13.51 25.97 -2.65
C GLY A 333 12.14 26.06 -3.28
N GLN A 334 12.03 25.96 -4.61
CA GLN A 334 10.74 25.92 -5.29
C GLN A 334 9.92 24.68 -4.90
N ILE A 335 10.56 23.51 -4.82
CA ILE A 335 9.93 22.27 -4.35
C ILE A 335 9.49 22.41 -2.90
N ALA A 336 10.35 22.95 -2.03
CA ALA A 336 10.05 23.17 -0.62
C ALA A 336 8.85 24.11 -0.43
N GLU A 337 8.74 25.16 -1.24
CA GLU A 337 7.60 26.08 -1.18
C GLU A 337 6.28 25.40 -1.58
N GLN A 338 6.28 24.62 -2.67
CA GLN A 338 5.11 23.82 -3.07
C GLN A 338 4.73 22.79 -2.01
N TYR A 339 5.71 22.13 -1.43
CA TYR A 339 5.47 21.17 -0.35
C TYR A 339 4.88 21.86 0.90
N ASN A 340 5.40 23.02 1.29
CA ASN A 340 4.84 23.81 2.40
C ASN A 340 3.38 24.22 2.16
N GLN A 341 2.99 24.53 0.92
CA GLN A 341 1.59 24.81 0.57
C GLN A 341 0.71 23.56 0.75
N VAL A 342 1.21 22.38 0.39
CA VAL A 342 0.51 21.12 0.65
C VAL A 342 0.36 20.87 2.15
N LEU A 343 1.41 21.11 2.94
CA LEU A 343 1.37 20.98 4.41
C LEU A 343 0.32 21.92 5.02
N ASP A 344 0.26 23.16 4.57
CA ASP A 344 -0.73 24.13 5.06
C ASP A 344 -2.16 23.65 4.77
N ARG A 345 -2.40 23.07 3.60
CA ARG A 345 -3.71 22.49 3.25
C ARG A 345 -4.05 21.27 4.09
N VAL A 346 -3.10 20.34 4.24
CA VAL A 346 -3.28 19.15 5.10
C VAL A 346 -3.63 19.58 6.53
N ARG A 347 -2.91 20.55 7.07
CA ARG A 347 -3.16 21.08 8.41
C ARG A 347 -4.56 21.68 8.54
N SER A 348 -4.96 22.50 7.58
CA SER A 348 -6.31 23.10 7.59
C SER A 348 -7.42 22.04 7.52
N GLU A 349 -7.24 20.99 6.71
CA GLU A 349 -8.19 19.87 6.62
C GLU A 349 -8.23 19.02 7.89
N MET A 350 -7.08 18.78 8.54
CA MET A 350 -7.02 18.07 9.82
C MET A 350 -7.80 18.84 10.91
N THR A 351 -7.56 20.16 11.03
CA THR A 351 -8.29 21.00 12.00
C THR A 351 -9.80 21.02 11.72
N ALA A 352 -10.20 21.12 10.46
CA ALA A 352 -11.62 21.08 10.08
C ALA A 352 -12.27 19.72 10.42
N ARG A 353 -11.55 18.61 10.20
CA ARG A 353 -12.02 17.27 10.58
C ARG A 353 -12.16 17.10 12.08
N GLU A 354 -11.22 17.61 12.88
CA GLU A 354 -11.29 17.58 14.34
C GLU A 354 -12.51 18.35 14.84
N GLN A 355 -12.74 19.55 14.33
CA GLN A 355 -13.92 20.37 14.67
C GLN A 355 -15.23 19.65 14.29
N THR A 356 -15.28 19.05 13.10
CA THR A 356 -16.46 18.29 12.66
C THR A 356 -16.71 17.06 13.53
N ALA A 357 -15.64 16.35 13.91
CA ALA A 357 -15.74 15.19 14.79
C ALA A 357 -16.25 15.57 16.19
N GLU A 358 -15.82 16.71 16.71
CA GLU A 358 -16.29 17.22 17.99
C GLU A 358 -17.77 17.65 17.95
N GLN A 359 -18.18 18.32 16.86
CA GLN A 359 -19.58 18.66 16.64
C GLN A 359 -20.48 17.42 16.53
N LEU A 360 -20.02 16.39 15.80
CA LEU A 360 -20.75 15.13 15.68
C LEU A 360 -20.89 14.40 17.03
N ARG A 361 -19.84 14.39 17.84
CA ARG A 361 -19.90 13.82 19.20
C ARG A 361 -20.92 14.55 20.05
N SER A 362 -20.86 15.88 20.08
CA SER A 362 -21.81 16.71 20.84
C SER A 362 -23.26 16.49 20.40
N ALA A 363 -23.50 16.46 19.07
CA ALA A 363 -24.85 16.21 18.53
C ALA A 363 -25.36 14.80 18.88
N ARG A 364 -24.49 13.79 18.83
CA ARG A 364 -24.82 12.42 19.23
C ARG A 364 -25.22 12.37 20.71
N ASP A 365 -24.41 12.94 21.58
CA ASP A 365 -24.62 12.91 23.02
C ASP A 365 -25.93 13.63 23.40
N GLN A 366 -26.27 14.73 22.69
CA GLN A 366 -27.56 15.42 22.86
C GLN A 366 -28.74 14.55 22.38
N ALA A 367 -28.58 13.85 21.27
CA ALA A 367 -29.61 12.94 20.77
C ALA A 367 -29.85 11.75 21.70
N GLU A 368 -28.79 11.18 22.26
CA GLU A 368 -28.87 10.10 23.27
C GLU A 368 -29.58 10.55 24.53
N LEU A 369 -29.28 11.76 25.06
CA LEU A 369 -29.96 12.34 26.21
C LEU A 369 -31.45 12.59 25.94
N ALA A 370 -31.77 13.12 24.77
CA ALA A 370 -33.17 13.35 24.39
C ALA A 370 -33.97 12.05 24.27
N ASN A 371 -33.35 11.00 23.73
CA ASN A 371 -33.98 9.69 23.60
C ASN A 371 -34.17 8.99 24.95
N ALA A 372 -33.20 9.10 25.86
CA ALA A 372 -33.33 8.61 27.25
C ALA A 372 -34.46 9.31 28.01
N ALA A 373 -34.53 10.64 27.92
CA ALA A 373 -35.63 11.42 28.53
C ALA A 373 -37.00 11.06 27.98
N LYS A 374 -37.11 10.81 26.67
CA LYS A 374 -38.34 10.34 26.01
C LYS A 374 -38.78 8.98 26.55
N SER A 375 -37.84 8.05 26.70
CA SER A 375 -38.12 6.71 27.23
C SER A 375 -38.55 6.72 28.71
N GLU A 376 -37.88 7.50 29.52
CA GLU A 376 -38.24 7.69 30.94
C GLU A 376 -39.61 8.34 31.11
N PHE A 377 -39.92 9.37 30.31
CA PHE A 377 -41.24 10.01 30.29
C PHE A 377 -42.36 9.00 29.97
N LEU A 378 -42.16 8.17 28.93
CA LEU A 378 -43.17 7.15 28.55
C LEU A 378 -43.35 6.09 29.63
N ALA A 379 -42.28 5.65 30.27
CA ALA A 379 -42.35 4.69 31.36
C ALA A 379 -43.12 5.24 32.60
N ASN A 380 -42.85 6.48 32.97
CA ASN A 380 -43.52 7.15 34.09
C ASN A 380 -44.99 7.40 33.81
N MET A 381 -45.31 7.88 32.59
CA MET A 381 -46.70 8.09 32.15
C MET A 381 -47.52 6.80 32.22
N SER A 382 -46.96 5.67 31.84
CA SER A 382 -47.62 4.37 31.94
C SER A 382 -48.03 4.05 33.38
N HIS A 383 -47.10 4.24 34.31
CA HIS A 383 -47.36 3.92 35.69
C HIS A 383 -48.45 4.82 36.28
N GLU A 384 -48.41 6.11 35.97
CA GLU A 384 -49.38 7.11 36.42
C GLU A 384 -50.78 6.90 35.81
N LEU A 385 -50.88 6.40 34.57
CA LEU A 385 -52.17 6.10 33.92
C LEU A 385 -52.72 4.74 34.37
N ARG A 386 -51.91 3.75 34.66
CA ARG A 386 -52.35 2.40 35.04
C ARG A 386 -53.03 2.41 36.41
N THR A 387 -52.58 3.19 37.36
CA THR A 387 -53.10 3.21 38.73
C THR A 387 -54.56 3.66 38.82
N PRO A 388 -54.98 4.85 38.29
CA PRO A 388 -56.38 5.27 38.30
C PRO A 388 -57.27 4.39 37.42
N LEU A 389 -56.72 3.89 36.33
CA LEU A 389 -57.46 3.01 35.43
C LEU A 389 -57.79 1.67 36.07
N ASN A 390 -56.87 1.05 36.80
CA ASN A 390 -57.10 -0.17 37.57
C ASN A 390 -58.15 0.06 38.68
N ALA A 391 -58.19 1.25 39.27
CA ALA A 391 -59.24 1.61 40.24
C ALA A 391 -60.62 1.71 39.56
N ILE A 392 -60.71 2.37 38.40
CA ILE A 392 -61.96 2.46 37.59
C ILE A 392 -62.46 1.07 37.23
N ILE A 393 -61.57 0.22 36.66
CA ILE A 393 -61.94 -1.16 36.30
C ILE A 393 -62.38 -1.94 37.55
N GLY A 394 -61.61 -1.88 38.63
CA GLY A 394 -61.93 -2.61 39.86
C GLY A 394 -63.25 -2.21 40.50
N PHE A 395 -63.54 -0.92 40.56
CA PHE A 395 -64.83 -0.45 41.09
C PHE A 395 -66.01 -0.81 40.15
N SER A 396 -65.86 -0.66 38.86
CA SER A 396 -66.88 -1.04 37.87
C SER A 396 -67.14 -2.56 37.88
N GLU A 397 -66.08 -3.38 38.09
CA GLU A 397 -66.22 -4.83 38.22
C GLU A 397 -66.97 -5.23 39.51
N ILE A 398 -66.69 -4.59 40.63
CA ILE A 398 -67.40 -4.79 41.92
C ILE A 398 -68.87 -4.49 41.77
N ILE A 399 -69.22 -3.40 41.05
CA ILE A 399 -70.60 -3.00 40.84
C ILE A 399 -71.28 -3.95 39.83
N ASN A 400 -70.58 -4.32 38.73
CA ASN A 400 -71.12 -5.23 37.69
C ASN A 400 -71.38 -6.65 38.23
N LYS A 401 -70.57 -7.12 39.20
CA LYS A 401 -70.73 -8.42 39.84
C LYS A 401 -71.69 -8.38 41.06
N GLU A 402 -72.27 -7.24 41.37
CA GLU A 402 -73.18 -7.05 42.49
C GLU A 402 -72.65 -7.54 43.85
N VAL A 403 -71.32 -7.36 44.07
CA VAL A 403 -70.58 -7.92 45.24
C VAL A 403 -71.23 -7.47 46.58
N PHE A 404 -71.83 -6.31 46.64
CA PHE A 404 -72.47 -5.76 47.82
C PHE A 404 -74.02 -5.74 47.75
N GLY A 405 -74.63 -6.44 46.76
CA GLY A 405 -76.07 -6.51 46.58
C GLY A 405 -76.55 -5.96 45.23
N PRO A 406 -77.85 -6.22 44.84
CA PRO A 406 -78.37 -5.91 43.53
C PRO A 406 -78.42 -4.40 43.26
N VAL A 407 -78.12 -3.98 42.04
CA VAL A 407 -78.29 -2.61 41.55
C VAL A 407 -79.70 -2.49 40.98
N ASP A 408 -80.53 -1.67 41.60
CA ASP A 408 -81.98 -1.63 41.39
C ASP A 408 -82.41 -1.17 40.01
N HIS A 409 -81.57 -0.61 39.14
CA HIS A 409 -81.95 -0.14 37.80
C HIS A 409 -81.07 -0.79 36.71
N PRO A 410 -81.78 -1.39 35.69
CA PRO A 410 -81.02 -2.10 34.61
C PRO A 410 -79.96 -1.28 33.85
N GLN A 411 -80.22 0.02 33.65
CA GLN A 411 -79.32 0.91 32.96
C GLN A 411 -77.99 1.15 33.74
N TYR A 412 -78.04 1.11 35.08
CA TYR A 412 -76.77 1.23 35.86
C TYR A 412 -75.82 0.05 35.63
N ARG A 413 -76.38 -1.14 35.43
CA ARG A 413 -75.61 -2.33 35.13
C ARG A 413 -74.97 -2.24 33.75
N GLU A 414 -75.65 -1.71 32.78
CA GLU A 414 -75.17 -1.46 31.42
C GLU A 414 -74.05 -0.42 31.42
N TYR A 415 -74.24 0.73 32.08
CA TYR A 415 -73.19 1.76 32.20
C TYR A 415 -71.96 1.29 32.93
N VAL A 416 -72.11 0.47 33.96
CA VAL A 416 -71.00 -0.11 34.71
C VAL A 416 -70.23 -1.10 33.82
N GLY A 417 -70.95 -1.90 33.00
CA GLY A 417 -70.34 -2.74 32.02
C GLY A 417 -69.51 -1.93 30.99
N ASP A 418 -70.07 -0.86 30.48
CA ASP A 418 -69.42 0.03 29.51
C ASP A 418 -68.15 0.71 30.13
N ILE A 419 -68.22 1.12 31.38
CA ILE A 419 -67.07 1.69 32.12
C ILE A 419 -65.98 0.63 32.28
N HIS A 420 -66.35 -0.58 32.68
CA HIS A 420 -65.41 -1.70 32.81
C HIS A 420 -64.72 -2.04 31.49
N ASP A 421 -65.48 -2.17 30.42
CA ASP A 421 -64.97 -2.52 29.08
C ASP A 421 -64.10 -1.40 28.52
N SER A 422 -64.51 -0.14 28.65
CA SER A 422 -63.76 1.03 28.25
C SER A 422 -62.42 1.15 29.03
N GLY A 423 -62.47 0.92 30.35
CA GLY A 423 -61.28 0.92 31.20
C GLY A 423 -60.30 -0.19 30.84
N THR A 424 -60.80 -1.40 30.59
CA THR A 424 -59.98 -2.55 30.19
C THR A 424 -59.35 -2.31 28.81
N HIS A 425 -60.12 -1.74 27.89
CA HIS A 425 -59.65 -1.37 26.57
C HIS A 425 -58.55 -0.31 26.60
N LEU A 426 -58.74 0.74 27.42
CA LEU A 426 -57.70 1.79 27.57
C LEU A 426 -56.42 1.24 28.19
N LEU A 427 -56.49 0.34 29.17
CA LEU A 427 -55.33 -0.31 29.75
C LEU A 427 -54.57 -1.16 28.72
N SER A 428 -55.28 -1.84 27.84
CA SER A 428 -54.68 -2.59 26.73
C SER A 428 -53.90 -1.67 25.79
N ILE A 429 -54.53 -0.51 25.41
CA ILE A 429 -53.84 0.48 24.53
C ILE A 429 -52.56 0.99 25.15
N ILE A 430 -52.59 1.34 26.43
CA ILE A 430 -51.41 1.83 27.17
C ILE A 430 -50.30 0.78 27.17
N ASN A 431 -50.63 -0.48 27.45
CA ASN A 431 -49.66 -1.56 27.45
C ASN A 431 -49.05 -1.79 26.04
N ASP A 432 -49.90 -1.74 24.97
CA ASP A 432 -49.43 -1.88 23.60
C ASP A 432 -48.47 -0.75 23.17
N ILE A 433 -48.75 0.50 23.57
CA ILE A 433 -47.88 1.68 23.34
C ILE A 433 -46.53 1.51 24.03
N LEU A 434 -46.54 1.02 25.25
CA LEU A 434 -45.30 0.83 26.04
C LEU A 434 -44.43 -0.30 25.48
N ASP A 435 -45.09 -1.42 25.16
CA ASP A 435 -44.37 -2.55 24.55
C ASP A 435 -43.71 -2.12 23.23
N LEU A 436 -44.45 -1.36 22.40
CA LEU A 436 -43.93 -0.81 21.16
C LEU A 436 -42.76 0.17 21.45
N SER A 437 -42.92 1.08 22.42
CA SER A 437 -41.87 2.04 22.79
C SER A 437 -40.63 1.35 23.34
N LYS A 438 -40.75 0.28 24.12
CA LYS A 438 -39.62 -0.51 24.63
C LYS A 438 -38.89 -1.24 23.51
N ILE A 439 -39.64 -1.77 22.53
CA ILE A 439 -39.06 -2.44 21.37
C ILE A 439 -38.31 -1.44 20.48
N GLU A 440 -38.89 -0.25 20.22
CA GLU A 440 -38.25 0.81 19.45
C GLU A 440 -36.98 1.37 20.12
N ALA A 441 -36.92 1.35 21.47
CA ALA A 441 -35.76 1.76 22.26
C ALA A 441 -34.75 0.62 22.49
N ASP A 442 -34.93 -0.55 21.86
CA ASP A 442 -34.11 -1.77 22.03
C ASP A 442 -33.97 -2.23 23.50
N SER A 443 -35.00 -1.93 24.31
CA SER A 443 -35.05 -2.22 25.75
C SER A 443 -36.08 -3.28 26.13
N TYR A 444 -36.64 -3.99 25.15
CA TYR A 444 -37.60 -5.06 25.37
C TYR A 444 -36.88 -6.39 25.57
N GLU A 445 -36.90 -6.90 26.79
CA GLU A 445 -36.31 -8.21 27.14
C GLU A 445 -37.31 -9.35 26.87
N LEU A 446 -36.94 -10.30 26.00
CA LEU A 446 -37.70 -11.51 25.75
C LEU A 446 -37.42 -12.55 26.84
N ASN A 447 -38.47 -13.13 27.41
CA ASN A 447 -38.37 -14.28 28.32
C ASN A 447 -38.56 -15.57 27.51
N GLU A 448 -37.50 -16.04 26.85
CA GLU A 448 -37.55 -17.11 25.86
C GLU A 448 -37.42 -18.49 26.51
N ASP A 449 -38.25 -19.43 26.05
CA ASP A 449 -38.27 -20.85 26.46
C ASP A 449 -38.57 -21.77 25.26
N GLU A 450 -38.37 -23.07 25.43
CA GLU A 450 -38.75 -24.11 24.45
C GLU A 450 -40.26 -24.34 24.44
N LEU A 451 -40.97 -23.87 23.43
CA LEU A 451 -42.41 -23.89 23.36
C LEU A 451 -42.92 -24.98 22.39
N ARG A 452 -43.98 -25.67 22.80
CA ARG A 452 -44.80 -26.47 21.88
C ARG A 452 -45.79 -25.56 21.17
N VAL A 453 -45.55 -25.29 19.90
CA VAL A 453 -46.37 -24.40 19.07
C VAL A 453 -47.84 -24.82 19.07
N GLU A 454 -48.10 -26.14 19.04
CA GLU A 454 -49.43 -26.71 19.15
C GLU A 454 -50.17 -26.22 20.41
N SER A 455 -49.52 -26.18 21.56
CA SER A 455 -50.11 -25.73 22.81
C SER A 455 -50.54 -24.26 22.75
N VAL A 456 -49.70 -23.41 22.15
CA VAL A 456 -49.95 -21.97 22.00
C VAL A 456 -51.10 -21.72 21.05
N LEU A 457 -51.11 -22.32 19.86
CA LEU A 457 -52.19 -22.14 18.89
C LEU A 457 -53.53 -22.62 19.42
N ASN A 458 -53.55 -23.79 20.09
CA ASN A 458 -54.79 -24.30 20.71
C ASN A 458 -55.28 -23.38 21.85
N ALA A 459 -54.39 -22.77 22.62
CA ALA A 459 -54.76 -21.80 23.64
C ALA A 459 -55.37 -20.53 23.02
N CYS A 460 -54.74 -19.96 21.99
CA CYS A 460 -55.23 -18.78 21.28
C CYS A 460 -56.58 -19.08 20.59
N SER A 461 -56.72 -20.25 19.97
CA SER A 461 -58.01 -20.68 19.36
C SER A 461 -59.14 -20.74 20.36
N ARG A 462 -58.90 -21.31 21.56
CA ARG A 462 -59.94 -21.34 22.64
C ARG A 462 -60.35 -19.94 23.08
N MET A 463 -59.46 -19.00 23.19
CA MET A 463 -59.73 -17.60 23.62
C MET A 463 -60.62 -16.86 22.60
N ILE A 464 -60.49 -17.15 21.33
CA ILE A 464 -61.23 -16.46 20.26
C ILE A 464 -62.52 -17.22 19.83
N ARG A 465 -62.67 -18.47 20.21
CA ARG A 465 -63.78 -19.35 19.75
C ARG A 465 -65.15 -18.74 19.94
N THR A 466 -65.46 -18.26 21.16
CA THR A 466 -66.78 -17.65 21.44
C THR A 466 -67.04 -16.45 20.53
N ARG A 467 -66.05 -15.65 20.24
CA ARG A 467 -66.18 -14.47 19.37
C ARG A 467 -66.38 -14.87 17.91
N ALA A 468 -65.70 -15.93 17.43
CA ALA A 468 -65.86 -16.47 16.09
C ALA A 468 -67.26 -17.11 15.94
N GLU A 469 -67.74 -17.86 16.95
CA GLU A 469 -69.10 -18.45 16.96
C GLU A 469 -70.20 -17.37 16.97
N SER A 470 -70.06 -16.30 17.74
CA SER A 470 -70.94 -15.15 17.74
C SER A 470 -71.00 -14.47 16.38
N GLY A 471 -69.89 -14.42 15.64
CA GLY A 471 -69.81 -13.92 14.26
C GLY A 471 -70.21 -14.95 13.22
N ARG A 472 -70.67 -16.15 13.60
CA ARG A 472 -70.97 -17.28 12.72
C ARG A 472 -69.88 -17.65 11.73
N LEU A 473 -68.59 -17.57 12.20
CA LEU A 473 -67.43 -17.90 11.42
C LEU A 473 -66.95 -19.36 11.68
N LYS A 474 -66.35 -19.98 10.65
CA LYS A 474 -65.73 -21.30 10.81
C LYS A 474 -64.27 -21.11 11.23
N LEU A 475 -63.92 -21.52 12.45
CA LEU A 475 -62.54 -21.47 12.95
C LEU A 475 -61.90 -22.85 12.84
N SER A 476 -60.77 -22.98 12.12
CA SER A 476 -60.01 -24.22 11.99
C SER A 476 -58.58 -24.03 12.52
N VAL A 477 -58.01 -25.13 13.06
CA VAL A 477 -56.60 -25.19 13.49
C VAL A 477 -55.97 -26.39 12.80
N GLU A 478 -54.98 -26.12 11.96
CA GLU A 478 -54.27 -27.12 11.13
C GLU A 478 -52.79 -27.11 11.52
N ILE A 479 -52.36 -28.15 12.18
CA ILE A 479 -51.00 -28.28 12.70
C ILE A 479 -50.36 -29.50 12.05
N GLU A 480 -49.19 -29.30 11.43
CA GLU A 480 -48.44 -30.41 10.85
C GLU A 480 -47.95 -31.35 11.97
N PRO A 481 -48.07 -32.70 11.77
CA PRO A 481 -47.62 -33.66 12.77
C PRO A 481 -46.12 -33.51 13.05
N GLU A 482 -45.73 -33.73 14.30
CA GLU A 482 -44.32 -33.79 14.75
C GLU A 482 -43.53 -32.46 14.55
N LEU A 483 -44.16 -31.28 14.67
CA LEU A 483 -43.44 -30.04 14.65
C LEU A 483 -42.36 -29.95 15.76
N PRO A 484 -41.19 -29.39 15.47
CA PRO A 484 -40.15 -29.14 16.44
C PRO A 484 -40.60 -28.08 17.47
N TYR A 485 -39.87 -27.98 18.59
CA TYR A 485 -40.04 -26.92 19.57
C TYR A 485 -39.54 -25.58 19.00
N LEU A 486 -40.20 -24.49 19.39
CA LEU A 486 -39.81 -23.13 19.05
C LEU A 486 -39.20 -22.46 20.29
N TYR A 487 -38.01 -21.92 20.16
CA TYR A 487 -37.36 -21.10 21.21
C TYR A 487 -37.88 -19.67 21.09
N ALA A 488 -38.80 -19.27 21.97
CA ALA A 488 -39.49 -17.98 21.89
C ALA A 488 -40.09 -17.60 23.26
N ASP A 489 -40.49 -16.32 23.37
CA ASP A 489 -41.31 -15.87 24.50
C ASP A 489 -42.78 -16.24 24.29
N GLU A 490 -43.31 -17.07 25.19
CA GLU A 490 -44.68 -17.57 25.11
C GLU A 490 -45.73 -16.44 25.11
N ARG A 491 -45.50 -15.41 25.96
CA ARG A 491 -46.41 -14.27 26.09
C ARG A 491 -46.42 -13.46 24.79
N ALA A 492 -45.26 -13.14 24.26
CA ALA A 492 -45.10 -12.39 23.02
C ALA A 492 -45.68 -13.19 21.82
N LEU A 493 -45.45 -14.51 21.77
CA LEU A 493 -46.00 -15.38 20.73
C LEU A 493 -47.54 -15.40 20.78
N LYS A 494 -48.12 -15.56 21.97
CA LYS A 494 -49.58 -15.48 22.17
C LYS A 494 -50.12 -14.13 21.73
N GLN A 495 -49.48 -13.03 22.10
CA GLN A 495 -49.89 -11.68 21.72
C GLN A 495 -49.89 -11.51 20.19
N MET A 496 -48.85 -11.95 19.50
CA MET A 496 -48.79 -11.92 18.03
C MET A 496 -49.99 -12.69 17.41
N ILE A 497 -50.20 -13.95 17.84
CA ILE A 497 -51.23 -14.79 17.30
C ILE A 497 -52.64 -14.22 17.60
N ILE A 498 -52.90 -13.76 18.83
CA ILE A 498 -54.17 -13.17 19.25
C ILE A 498 -54.48 -11.91 18.43
N ASN A 499 -53.49 -11.03 18.22
CA ASN A 499 -53.65 -9.84 17.40
C ASN A 499 -54.07 -10.19 15.97
N LEU A 500 -53.40 -11.17 15.37
CA LEU A 500 -53.72 -11.61 14.00
C LEU A 500 -55.07 -12.27 13.89
N VAL A 501 -55.41 -13.22 14.80
CA VAL A 501 -56.68 -13.92 14.80
C VAL A 501 -57.86 -12.99 15.13
N SER A 502 -57.68 -12.07 16.07
CA SER A 502 -58.71 -11.07 16.40
C SER A 502 -59.03 -10.19 15.19
N ASN A 503 -58.02 -9.75 14.45
CA ASN A 503 -58.22 -9.01 13.20
C ASN A 503 -58.89 -9.87 12.14
N ALA A 504 -58.50 -11.12 11.97
CA ALA A 504 -59.14 -12.06 11.03
C ALA A 504 -60.64 -12.25 11.34
N VAL A 505 -60.97 -12.49 12.62
CA VAL A 505 -62.39 -12.61 13.05
C VAL A 505 -63.16 -11.31 12.86
N LYS A 506 -62.56 -10.16 13.12
CA LYS A 506 -63.19 -8.85 13.00
C LYS A 506 -63.53 -8.49 11.55
N PHE A 507 -62.62 -8.78 10.61
CA PHE A 507 -62.76 -8.36 9.21
C PHE A 507 -63.32 -9.45 8.28
N THR A 508 -63.72 -10.60 8.81
CA THR A 508 -64.36 -11.67 8.05
C THR A 508 -65.90 -11.54 8.14
N PRO A 509 -66.63 -11.48 7.01
CA PRO A 509 -68.06 -11.48 7.00
C PRO A 509 -68.68 -12.78 7.55
N GLU A 510 -69.94 -12.70 8.03
CA GLU A 510 -70.68 -13.83 8.51
C GLU A 510 -70.74 -14.98 7.46
N GLY A 511 -70.50 -16.21 7.90
CA GLY A 511 -70.36 -17.38 7.06
C GLY A 511 -68.95 -17.65 6.52
N GLY A 512 -67.98 -16.73 6.73
CA GLY A 512 -66.61 -16.91 6.31
C GLY A 512 -65.83 -17.86 7.21
N SER A 513 -64.54 -17.98 6.92
CA SER A 513 -63.63 -18.89 7.67
C SER A 513 -62.33 -18.20 8.07
N VAL A 514 -61.81 -18.60 9.24
CA VAL A 514 -60.50 -18.22 9.78
C VAL A 514 -59.72 -19.48 10.10
N SER A 515 -58.51 -19.57 9.62
CA SER A 515 -57.62 -20.74 9.83
C SER A 515 -56.31 -20.33 10.48
N LEU A 516 -55.88 -21.09 11.49
CA LEU A 516 -54.55 -21.03 12.10
C LEU A 516 -53.76 -22.24 11.61
N ARG A 517 -52.63 -22.01 10.99
CA ARG A 517 -51.77 -23.09 10.46
C ARG A 517 -50.37 -23.02 11.04
N ALA A 518 -49.80 -24.17 11.35
CA ALA A 518 -48.39 -24.31 11.67
C ALA A 518 -47.76 -25.39 10.82
N ARG A 519 -46.68 -25.07 10.12
CA ARG A 519 -45.97 -26.02 9.27
C ARG A 519 -44.47 -25.73 9.28
N LEU A 520 -43.67 -26.78 9.00
CA LEU A 520 -42.25 -26.64 8.74
C LEU A 520 -42.07 -26.45 7.22
N GLU A 521 -41.47 -25.34 6.81
CA GLU A 521 -41.16 -25.07 5.39
C GLU A 521 -39.97 -25.95 4.92
N PRO A 522 -39.86 -26.23 3.58
CA PRO A 522 -38.80 -27.07 3.04
C PRO A 522 -37.36 -26.55 3.33
N ASP A 523 -37.22 -25.26 3.58
CA ASP A 523 -35.94 -24.62 3.96
C ASP A 523 -35.65 -24.72 5.47
N GLY A 524 -36.51 -25.40 6.22
CA GLY A 524 -36.36 -25.68 7.65
C GLY A 524 -36.91 -24.60 8.57
N ARG A 525 -37.48 -23.52 8.08
CA ARG A 525 -38.13 -22.47 8.87
C ARG A 525 -39.50 -22.92 9.38
N LEU A 526 -39.87 -22.49 10.59
CA LEU A 526 -41.21 -22.72 11.13
C LEU A 526 -42.12 -21.56 10.76
N ALA A 527 -43.20 -21.87 10.06
CA ALA A 527 -44.20 -20.90 9.62
C ALA A 527 -45.50 -21.03 10.45
N LEU A 528 -45.92 -19.91 11.06
CA LEU A 528 -47.20 -19.76 11.73
C LEU A 528 -48.05 -18.81 10.88
N GLU A 529 -49.17 -19.31 10.34
CA GLU A 529 -50.05 -18.57 9.44
C GLU A 529 -51.41 -18.38 10.06
N VAL A 530 -51.92 -17.17 9.98
CA VAL A 530 -53.32 -16.85 10.23
C VAL A 530 -53.93 -16.37 8.92
N ALA A 531 -54.94 -17.08 8.43
CA ALA A 531 -55.60 -16.73 7.16
C ALA A 531 -57.13 -16.61 7.37
N ASP A 532 -57.72 -15.62 6.71
CA ASP A 532 -59.14 -15.34 6.70
C ASP A 532 -59.70 -15.22 5.28
N THR A 533 -61.01 -15.35 5.15
CA THR A 533 -61.76 -15.11 3.92
C THR A 533 -62.51 -13.79 3.94
N GLY A 534 -61.92 -12.79 4.59
CA GLY A 534 -62.49 -11.47 4.80
C GLY A 534 -62.37 -10.51 3.63
N VAL A 535 -62.53 -9.23 3.91
CA VAL A 535 -62.54 -8.16 2.90
C VAL A 535 -61.19 -7.99 2.18
N GLY A 536 -60.08 -8.44 2.79
CA GLY A 536 -58.74 -8.28 2.26
C GLY A 536 -58.25 -6.83 2.29
N ILE A 537 -56.97 -6.64 1.95
CA ILE A 537 -56.27 -5.34 1.97
C ILE A 537 -55.71 -5.06 0.57
N ASP A 538 -55.90 -3.87 0.05
CA ASP A 538 -55.29 -3.45 -1.22
C ASP A 538 -53.76 -3.32 -1.03
N ARG A 539 -53.01 -3.72 -2.05
CA ARG A 539 -51.53 -3.69 -2.03
C ARG A 539 -50.95 -2.30 -1.73
N LYS A 540 -51.63 -1.22 -2.17
CA LYS A 540 -51.21 0.17 -1.89
C LYS A 540 -51.37 0.56 -0.41
N ASP A 541 -52.30 -0.10 0.32
CA ASP A 541 -52.62 0.21 1.71
C ASP A 541 -51.87 -0.71 2.71
N LEU A 542 -51.19 -1.76 2.23
CA LEU A 542 -50.44 -2.70 3.08
C LEU A 542 -49.41 -2.00 3.94
N ALA A 543 -48.61 -1.08 3.37
CA ALA A 543 -47.59 -0.35 4.15
C ALA A 543 -48.23 0.46 5.28
N LYS A 544 -49.34 1.12 4.99
CA LYS A 544 -50.08 1.94 5.96
C LYS A 544 -50.70 1.11 7.06
N ALA A 545 -51.11 -0.15 6.81
CA ALA A 545 -51.64 -1.05 7.82
C ALA A 545 -50.66 -1.40 8.94
N PHE A 546 -49.37 -1.21 8.71
CA PHE A 546 -48.29 -1.41 9.67
C PHE A 546 -47.78 -0.12 10.36
N GLU A 547 -48.33 1.04 10.00
CA GLU A 547 -48.05 2.30 10.69
C GLU A 547 -48.84 2.37 12.01
N PRO A 548 -48.25 2.76 13.14
CA PRO A 548 -48.95 2.91 14.41
C PRO A 548 -50.13 3.86 14.29
N PHE A 549 -51.25 3.48 14.92
CA PHE A 549 -52.52 4.21 14.92
C PHE A 549 -53.22 4.35 13.55
N SER A 550 -52.72 3.67 12.55
CA SER A 550 -53.33 3.71 11.21
C SER A 550 -54.57 2.80 11.15
N GLN A 551 -55.65 3.36 10.67
CA GLN A 551 -56.91 2.64 10.36
C GLN A 551 -57.22 2.81 8.87
N LEU A 552 -57.41 1.70 8.17
CA LEU A 552 -57.77 1.73 6.77
C LEU A 552 -59.27 2.03 6.66
N SER A 553 -59.64 3.20 6.11
CA SER A 553 -61.02 3.55 5.81
C SER A 553 -61.48 2.79 4.55
N SER A 554 -62.32 1.77 4.71
CA SER A 554 -63.06 1.22 3.58
C SER A 554 -64.41 1.94 3.43
N ASP A 555 -64.73 2.38 2.21
CA ASP A 555 -66.02 3.03 1.84
C ASP A 555 -67.27 2.14 2.04
N ALA A 556 -67.13 0.97 2.62
CA ALA A 556 -68.24 0.07 2.92
C ALA A 556 -68.79 0.35 4.31
N THR A 557 -69.96 0.94 4.36
CA THR A 557 -70.83 1.44 5.44
C THR A 557 -71.18 0.42 6.54
N VAL A 558 -70.49 -0.70 6.75
CA VAL A 558 -70.96 -1.79 7.62
C VAL A 558 -70.02 -2.15 8.77
N TYR A 559 -68.73 -1.76 8.74
CA TYR A 559 -67.83 -2.12 9.81
C TYR A 559 -67.33 -0.86 10.53
N LYS A 560 -67.97 -0.54 11.67
CA LYS A 560 -67.44 0.45 12.62
C LYS A 560 -66.02 0.09 12.99
N ALA A 561 -65.09 1.01 12.78
CA ALA A 561 -63.66 0.85 13.06
C ALA A 561 -63.40 0.88 14.58
N ASP A 562 -63.73 -0.21 15.26
CA ASP A 562 -63.32 -0.44 16.65
C ASP A 562 -61.92 -1.10 16.65
N GLY A 563 -60.88 -0.36 16.90
CA GLY A 563 -59.54 -0.90 17.03
C GLY A 563 -58.47 0.18 17.18
N THR A 564 -57.40 -0.11 17.86
CA THR A 564 -56.37 0.85 18.22
C THR A 564 -55.40 1.21 17.08
N GLY A 565 -55.36 0.39 16.02
CA GLY A 565 -54.36 0.49 14.95
C GLY A 565 -52.92 0.12 15.42
N LEU A 566 -52.80 -0.53 16.60
CA LEU A 566 -51.50 -0.92 17.18
C LEU A 566 -51.19 -2.41 17.01
N GLY A 567 -52.20 -3.27 16.79
CA GLY A 567 -52.00 -4.73 16.76
C GLY A 567 -51.01 -5.23 15.71
N LEU A 568 -51.12 -4.76 14.44
CA LEU A 568 -50.20 -5.15 13.36
C LEU A 568 -48.77 -4.56 13.54
N PRO A 569 -48.61 -3.26 13.86
CA PRO A 569 -47.30 -2.69 14.23
C PRO A 569 -46.60 -3.45 15.36
N LEU A 570 -47.34 -3.75 16.44
CA LEU A 570 -46.81 -4.49 17.58
C LEU A 570 -46.44 -5.94 17.19
N THR A 571 -47.28 -6.60 16.39
CA THR A 571 -46.94 -7.95 15.88
C THR A 571 -45.66 -7.95 15.04
N ALA A 572 -45.51 -6.95 14.16
CA ALA A 572 -44.29 -6.80 13.37
C ALA A 572 -43.06 -6.50 14.21
N ALA A 573 -43.22 -5.70 15.26
CA ALA A 573 -42.15 -5.37 16.20
C ALA A 573 -41.72 -6.61 17.02
N LEU A 574 -42.66 -7.34 17.60
CA LEU A 574 -42.40 -8.58 18.34
C LEU A 574 -41.79 -9.68 17.46
N ALA A 575 -42.25 -9.81 16.20
CA ALA A 575 -41.63 -10.74 15.24
C ALA A 575 -40.16 -10.39 14.98
N ARG A 576 -39.84 -9.10 14.78
CA ARG A 576 -38.45 -8.65 14.62
C ARG A 576 -37.60 -8.95 15.84
N SER A 577 -38.09 -8.72 17.06
CA SER A 577 -37.36 -9.08 18.30
C SER A 577 -37.07 -10.58 18.38
N HIS A 578 -37.93 -11.43 17.79
CA HIS A 578 -37.66 -12.87 17.65
C HIS A 578 -36.89 -13.23 16.38
N GLN A 579 -36.31 -12.26 15.66
CA GLN A 579 -35.61 -12.49 14.38
C GLN A 579 -36.50 -13.17 13.30
N ALA A 580 -37.81 -13.15 13.50
CA ALA A 580 -38.78 -13.71 12.59
C ALA A 580 -39.16 -12.68 11.51
N THR A 581 -39.58 -13.20 10.35
CA THR A 581 -40.08 -12.38 9.23
C THR A 581 -41.56 -12.51 9.12
N LEU A 582 -42.27 -11.40 8.84
CA LEU A 582 -43.69 -11.36 8.67
C LEU A 582 -43.99 -11.21 7.16
N VAL A 583 -44.78 -12.11 6.63
CA VAL A 583 -45.20 -12.11 5.23
C VAL A 583 -46.72 -11.97 5.14
N VAL A 584 -47.19 -11.06 4.30
CA VAL A 584 -48.62 -10.78 4.11
C VAL A 584 -49.00 -11.08 2.67
N ASP A 585 -50.00 -11.91 2.50
CA ASP A 585 -50.69 -12.17 1.23
C ASP A 585 -52.13 -11.76 1.36
N SER A 586 -52.52 -10.69 0.68
CA SER A 586 -53.87 -10.12 0.79
C SER A 586 -54.28 -9.46 -0.52
N ALA A 587 -55.54 -9.62 -0.85
CA ALA A 587 -56.16 -8.92 -1.99
C ALA A 587 -57.64 -8.60 -1.68
N PRO A 588 -58.19 -7.48 -2.16
CA PRO A 588 -59.58 -7.11 -1.96
C PRO A 588 -60.54 -8.24 -2.36
N GLY A 589 -61.46 -8.61 -1.44
CA GLY A 589 -62.45 -9.66 -1.63
C GLY A 589 -61.91 -11.11 -1.58
N LYS A 590 -60.60 -11.32 -1.32
CA LYS A 590 -60.01 -12.68 -1.25
C LYS A 590 -59.56 -13.05 0.17
N GLY A 591 -59.68 -12.12 1.12
CA GLY A 591 -59.17 -12.30 2.48
C GLY A 591 -57.72 -11.93 2.66
N THR A 592 -57.17 -12.24 3.83
CA THR A 592 -55.78 -11.95 4.23
C THR A 592 -55.16 -13.18 4.84
N ALA A 593 -53.91 -13.49 4.44
CA ALA A 593 -53.06 -14.47 5.08
C ALA A 593 -51.80 -13.77 5.58
N ILE A 594 -51.53 -13.86 6.88
CA ILE A 594 -50.33 -13.32 7.52
C ILE A 594 -49.54 -14.48 8.09
N THR A 595 -48.26 -14.61 7.65
CA THR A 595 -47.37 -15.69 8.04
C THR A 595 -46.20 -15.13 8.83
N ILE A 596 -45.95 -15.59 10.04
CA ILE A 596 -44.77 -15.35 10.85
C ILE A 596 -43.82 -16.50 10.59
N ARG A 597 -42.64 -16.22 10.03
CA ARG A 597 -41.59 -17.22 9.74
C ARG A 597 -40.44 -17.08 10.71
N PHE A 598 -40.23 -18.09 11.54
CA PHE A 598 -39.11 -18.15 12.48
C PHE A 598 -37.89 -18.79 11.81
N PRO A 599 -36.70 -18.24 12.00
CA PRO A 599 -35.48 -18.77 11.41
C PRO A 599 -35.06 -20.09 12.07
N ASN A 600 -34.20 -20.87 11.40
CA ASN A 600 -33.78 -22.20 11.83
C ASN A 600 -33.08 -22.21 13.19
N GLU A 601 -32.43 -21.14 13.53
CA GLU A 601 -31.70 -20.94 14.80
C GLU A 601 -32.63 -20.96 16.02
N ARG A 602 -33.92 -20.73 15.83
CA ARG A 602 -34.96 -20.75 16.86
C ARG A 602 -35.73 -22.07 16.94
N ILE A 603 -35.33 -23.04 16.13
CA ILE A 603 -36.00 -24.33 16.07
C ILE A 603 -35.23 -25.40 16.83
N VAL A 604 -35.81 -25.95 17.87
CA VAL A 604 -35.18 -26.94 18.74
C VAL A 604 -35.70 -28.34 18.36
N LYS A 605 -34.83 -29.15 17.75
CA LYS A 605 -35.12 -30.57 17.53
C LYS A 605 -34.75 -31.34 18.79
N ARG A 606 -35.71 -31.79 19.58
CA ARG A 606 -35.41 -32.82 20.61
C ARG A 606 -35.08 -34.13 19.91
N GLN A 607 -33.89 -34.64 20.10
CA GLN A 607 -33.63 -36.05 19.84
C GLN A 607 -34.60 -36.85 20.72
N SER A 608 -35.48 -37.66 20.09
CA SER A 608 -36.25 -38.64 20.84
C SER A 608 -35.28 -39.49 21.65
N ALA A 609 -35.38 -39.44 22.95
CA ALA A 609 -34.73 -40.40 23.83
C ALA A 609 -35.21 -41.79 23.39
N ALA A 610 -34.30 -42.58 22.84
CA ALA A 610 -34.51 -43.98 22.45
C ALA A 610 -34.69 -44.85 23.71
#